data_e34bd30700882009d9a1121ec883d154
#
_entry.id   e34bd30700882009d9a1121ec883d154
#
_cell.length_a   1.000
_cell.length_b   1.000
_cell.length_c   1.000
_cell.angle_alpha   90.00
_cell.angle_beta   90.00
_cell.angle_gamma   90.00
#
_symmetry.space_group_name_H-M   'P 1'
#
loop_
_entity.id
_entity.type
_entity.pdbx_description
1 polymer ?
#
loop_
_entity_poly.entity_id
_entity_poly.type
_entity_poly.pdbx_seq_one_letter_code
_entity_poly.pdbx_strand_id
1 'polypeptide(L)'
;MQGKFVDRADVHEHIMYHVQKLRNGRSYMTRRVDAKQGDTVLFSVSMSFQLREPNEPTYFVPSPKVVNLDDFQSLSKDLYDPYVSLRQVVHPEQCMHAHMRYHNILHSMREDHPMYELLSQWTHDHTHVFPMQSRPAIPTMFDRDGHMAPFSKTAYWLSSRGYCRGPQSLQQAMLGFHVDQFFLVNMNTDIPSYTTTMMASLDHTMWFYNDFQMCDWLLFVLDNQALNNGRALITGRIYRLDGVLVAVVVSFFALTLLGARGRAPFQAQPVAFIDMLRVENRIPPWDLMISVLDYVPSYPEFLSL
;
A
#
# COMPACT_ATOMS: atom_id res chain seq x y z
N MET A 1 0.31 1.31 -14.45
CA MET A 1 -0.89 0.56 -14.01
C MET A 1 -1.88 1.55 -13.43
N GLN A 2 -3.16 1.48 -13.85
CA GLN A 2 -4.26 2.30 -13.31
C GLN A 2 -5.44 1.38 -13.03
N GLY A 3 -5.80 1.22 -11.77
CA GLY A 3 -6.84 0.33 -11.30
C GLY A 3 -8.01 1.06 -10.66
N LYS A 4 -9.23 0.52 -10.83
CA LYS A 4 -10.46 0.97 -10.19
C LYS A 4 -11.11 -0.18 -9.45
N PHE A 5 -11.41 0.04 -8.18
CA PHE A 5 -12.26 -0.84 -7.39
C PHE A 5 -13.72 -0.46 -7.64
N VAL A 6 -14.52 -1.41 -8.07
CA VAL A 6 -15.88 -1.17 -8.57
C VAL A 6 -16.94 -1.73 -7.62
N ASP A 7 -16.74 -2.98 -7.17
CA ASP A 7 -17.71 -3.68 -6.31
C ASP A 7 -17.00 -4.65 -5.38
N ARG A 8 -17.74 -5.20 -4.43
CA ARG A 8 -17.25 -6.20 -3.47
C ARG A 8 -17.22 -7.58 -4.10
N ALA A 9 -16.21 -8.35 -3.73
CA ALA A 9 -16.15 -9.77 -4.04
C ALA A 9 -16.90 -10.60 -2.98
N ASP A 10 -17.59 -11.66 -3.42
CA ASP A 10 -18.03 -12.74 -2.54
C ASP A 10 -16.85 -13.68 -2.28
N VAL A 11 -16.55 -13.95 -1.01
CA VAL A 11 -15.44 -14.82 -0.60
C VAL A 11 -15.64 -16.30 -0.97
N HIS A 12 -16.86 -16.69 -1.30
CA HIS A 12 -17.22 -18.06 -1.64
C HIS A 12 -17.25 -18.32 -3.15
N GLU A 13 -17.15 -17.27 -3.97
CA GLU A 13 -17.16 -17.36 -5.42
C GLU A 13 -15.76 -17.17 -6.02
N HIS A 14 -15.51 -17.82 -7.17
CA HIS A 14 -14.25 -17.64 -7.89
C HIS A 14 -14.23 -16.32 -8.63
N ILE A 15 -13.06 -15.66 -8.63
CA ILE A 15 -12.80 -14.48 -9.44
C ILE A 15 -12.21 -14.93 -10.78
N MET A 16 -12.82 -14.46 -11.87
CA MET A 16 -12.37 -14.67 -13.23
C MET A 16 -11.70 -13.42 -13.78
N TYR A 17 -10.50 -13.57 -14.34
CA TYR A 17 -9.75 -12.46 -14.91
C TYR A 17 -9.88 -12.44 -16.44
N HIS A 18 -10.50 -11.38 -16.96
CA HIS A 18 -10.70 -11.19 -18.39
C HIS A 18 -9.65 -10.23 -18.94
N VAL A 19 -8.69 -10.76 -19.70
CA VAL A 19 -7.59 -9.99 -20.27
C VAL A 19 -7.91 -9.54 -21.69
N GLN A 20 -7.85 -8.23 -21.94
CA GLN A 20 -8.00 -7.60 -23.24
C GLN A 20 -6.66 -7.04 -23.73
N LYS A 21 -6.23 -7.44 -24.92
CA LYS A 21 -5.06 -6.89 -25.60
C LYS A 21 -5.45 -5.62 -26.32
N LEU A 22 -5.28 -4.44 -25.71
CA LEU A 22 -5.67 -3.17 -26.32
C LEU A 22 -4.68 -2.71 -27.40
N ARG A 23 -3.39 -2.95 -27.18
CA ARG A 23 -2.32 -2.59 -28.12
C ARG A 23 -1.14 -3.56 -28.01
N ASN A 24 -0.61 -3.92 -29.18
CA ASN A 24 0.67 -4.63 -29.34
C ASN A 24 1.58 -3.78 -30.23
N GLY A 25 2.25 -2.79 -29.65
CA GLY A 25 3.25 -1.99 -30.34
C GLY A 25 4.66 -2.56 -30.20
N ARG A 26 5.61 -2.02 -30.94
CA ARG A 26 7.01 -2.45 -30.90
C ARG A 26 7.70 -2.05 -29.58
N SER A 27 7.46 -0.82 -29.08
CA SER A 27 8.06 -0.30 -27.85
C SER A 27 7.10 -0.29 -26.67
N TYR A 28 5.78 -0.29 -26.94
CA TYR A 28 4.74 -0.23 -25.90
C TYR A 28 3.66 -1.25 -26.17
N MET A 29 3.23 -1.93 -25.09
CA MET A 29 2.05 -2.80 -25.07
C MET A 29 1.06 -2.32 -24.02
N THR A 30 -0.24 -2.47 -24.31
CA THR A 30 -1.29 -2.11 -23.34
C THR A 30 -2.25 -3.28 -23.17
N ARG A 31 -2.55 -3.58 -21.92
CA ARG A 31 -3.51 -4.60 -21.49
C ARG A 31 -4.55 -3.96 -20.59
N ARG A 32 -5.79 -4.44 -20.71
CA ARG A 32 -6.84 -4.22 -19.72
C ARG A 32 -7.21 -5.55 -19.11
N VAL A 33 -7.41 -5.57 -17.80
CA VAL A 33 -7.89 -6.74 -17.08
C VAL A 33 -9.09 -6.35 -16.24
N ASP A 34 -10.18 -7.09 -16.41
CA ASP A 34 -11.37 -6.98 -15.57
C ASP A 34 -11.47 -8.24 -14.70
N ALA A 35 -11.42 -8.08 -13.38
CA ALA A 35 -11.71 -9.13 -12.41
C ALA A 35 -13.21 -9.19 -12.17
N LYS A 36 -13.83 -10.37 -12.34
CA LYS A 36 -15.28 -10.55 -12.29
C LYS A 36 -15.71 -11.74 -11.45
N GLN A 37 -16.90 -11.62 -10.89
CA GLN A 37 -17.70 -12.75 -10.40
C GLN A 37 -19.02 -12.75 -11.18
N GLY A 38 -19.28 -13.81 -11.95
CA GLY A 38 -20.36 -13.82 -12.93
C GLY A 38 -20.23 -12.65 -13.92
N ASP A 39 -21.27 -11.82 -14.03
CA ASP A 39 -21.29 -10.63 -14.87
C ASP A 39 -20.81 -9.35 -14.16
N THR A 40 -20.64 -9.40 -12.83
CA THR A 40 -20.25 -8.25 -12.02
C THR A 40 -18.76 -7.99 -12.13
N VAL A 41 -18.38 -6.77 -12.50
CA VAL A 41 -16.97 -6.31 -12.48
C VAL A 41 -16.64 -5.85 -11.06
N LEU A 42 -15.65 -6.48 -10.43
CA LEU A 42 -15.17 -6.14 -9.10
C LEU A 42 -14.03 -5.13 -9.16
N PHE A 43 -13.11 -5.35 -10.07
CA PHE A 43 -11.93 -4.51 -10.27
C PHE A 43 -11.58 -4.44 -11.76
N SER A 44 -11.16 -3.28 -12.23
CA SER A 44 -10.70 -3.07 -13.61
C SER A 44 -9.37 -2.35 -13.61
N VAL A 45 -8.38 -2.87 -14.36
CA VAL A 45 -7.05 -2.27 -14.43
C VAL A 45 -6.55 -2.17 -15.86
N SER A 46 -5.96 -1.02 -16.20
CA SER A 46 -5.19 -0.81 -17.43
C SER A 46 -3.70 -0.77 -17.12
N MET A 47 -2.93 -1.56 -17.85
CA MET A 47 -1.47 -1.66 -17.69
C MET A 47 -0.78 -1.39 -19.00
N SER A 48 0.24 -0.51 -18.97
CA SER A 48 1.14 -0.28 -20.09
C SER A 48 2.52 -0.82 -19.75
N PHE A 49 3.11 -1.53 -20.69
CA PHE A 49 4.45 -2.10 -20.62
C PHE A 49 5.32 -1.41 -21.66
N GLN A 50 6.55 -1.09 -21.28
CA GLN A 50 7.52 -0.41 -22.11
C GLN A 50 8.83 -1.20 -22.14
N LEU A 51 9.47 -1.25 -23.30
CA LEU A 51 10.87 -1.67 -23.37
C LEU A 51 11.77 -0.65 -22.67
N ARG A 52 12.81 -1.12 -21.98
CA ARG A 52 13.79 -0.24 -21.36
C ARG A 52 14.52 0.59 -22.42
N GLU A 53 14.68 1.86 -22.11
CA GLU A 53 15.45 2.82 -22.91
C GLU A 53 16.72 3.18 -22.11
N PRO A 54 17.83 2.44 -22.30
CA PRO A 54 19.09 2.75 -21.63
C PRO A 54 19.63 4.09 -22.12
N ASN A 55 20.30 4.81 -21.23
CA ASN A 55 20.96 6.11 -21.50
C ASN A 55 20.02 7.34 -21.57
N GLU A 56 18.76 7.21 -21.18
CA GLU A 56 17.89 8.36 -21.04
C GLU A 56 18.20 9.16 -19.74
N PRO A 57 17.97 10.49 -19.74
CA PRO A 57 18.15 11.32 -18.55
C PRO A 57 17.30 10.82 -17.39
N THR A 58 17.91 10.73 -16.21
CA THR A 58 17.22 10.29 -14.99
C THR A 58 17.03 11.46 -14.03
N TYR A 59 15.80 11.69 -13.61
CA TYR A 59 15.43 12.64 -12.56
C TYR A 59 14.36 12.06 -11.67
N PHE A 60 14.52 12.17 -10.35
CA PHE A 60 13.49 11.85 -9.38
C PHE A 60 13.70 12.68 -8.09
N VAL A 61 12.63 12.81 -7.30
CA VAL A 61 12.70 13.44 -5.99
C VAL A 61 13.61 12.60 -5.09
N PRO A 62 14.62 13.20 -4.44
CA PRO A 62 15.56 12.45 -3.60
C PRO A 62 14.86 11.71 -2.45
N SER A 63 15.39 10.54 -2.09
CA SER A 63 15.00 9.81 -0.88
C SER A 63 15.35 10.61 0.38
N PRO A 64 14.58 10.48 1.47
CA PRO A 64 15.04 10.86 2.79
C PRO A 64 16.38 10.20 3.11
N LYS A 65 17.23 10.91 3.87
CA LYS A 65 18.51 10.37 4.33
C LYS A 65 18.26 9.27 5.37
N VAL A 66 18.83 8.10 5.14
CA VAL A 66 18.83 7.01 6.12
C VAL A 66 19.90 7.29 7.18
N VAL A 67 19.52 7.29 8.45
CA VAL A 67 20.41 7.55 9.60
C VAL A 67 20.27 6.46 10.66
N ASN A 68 21.23 6.36 11.57
CA ASN A 68 21.07 5.53 12.76
C ASN A 68 20.04 6.15 13.74
N LEU A 69 19.48 5.34 14.63
CA LEU A 69 18.48 5.79 15.60
C LEU A 69 19.02 6.92 16.49
N ASP A 70 20.29 6.83 16.94
CA ASP A 70 20.93 7.84 17.80
C ASP A 70 21.19 9.16 17.08
N ASP A 71 21.32 9.12 15.74
CA ASP A 71 21.53 10.31 14.89
C ASP A 71 20.22 10.92 14.40
N PHE A 72 19.08 10.25 14.64
CA PHE A 72 17.79 10.71 14.19
C PHE A 72 17.34 11.97 14.95
N GLN A 73 17.29 13.08 14.24
CA GLN A 73 16.77 14.34 14.79
C GLN A 73 15.25 14.36 14.65
N SER A 74 14.56 14.38 15.79
CA SER A 74 13.10 14.47 15.81
C SER A 74 12.64 15.77 15.14
N LEU A 75 12.04 15.63 13.97
CA LEU A 75 11.47 16.74 13.17
C LEU A 75 10.01 17.00 13.55
N SER A 76 9.66 16.89 14.83
CA SER A 76 8.27 16.88 15.29
C SER A 76 7.43 18.09 14.83
N LYS A 77 8.04 19.24 14.60
CA LYS A 77 7.34 20.41 14.05
C LYS A 77 7.28 20.42 12.53
N ASP A 78 8.34 19.94 11.87
CA ASP A 78 8.44 19.96 10.40
C ASP A 78 7.57 18.90 9.73
N LEU A 79 7.21 17.82 10.44
CA LEU A 79 6.34 16.76 9.91
C LEU A 79 4.88 17.21 9.75
N TYR A 80 4.45 18.25 10.46
CA TYR A 80 3.13 18.84 10.34
C TYR A 80 3.04 19.90 9.24
N ASP A 81 4.18 20.40 8.75
CA ASP A 81 4.20 21.34 7.63
C ASP A 81 4.04 20.58 6.31
N PRO A 82 2.92 20.73 5.59
CA PRO A 82 2.68 20.04 4.32
C PRO A 82 3.71 20.40 3.24
N TYR A 83 4.42 21.52 3.40
CA TYR A 83 5.45 22.00 2.46
C TYR A 83 6.84 21.46 2.77
N VAL A 84 7.05 20.87 3.96
CA VAL A 84 8.37 20.33 4.34
C VAL A 84 8.47 18.86 3.95
N SER A 85 9.52 18.54 3.21
CA SER A 85 9.86 17.16 2.86
C SER A 85 10.35 16.39 4.09
N LEU A 86 9.96 15.14 4.24
CA LEU A 86 10.58 14.23 5.18
C LEU A 86 12.09 14.09 4.85
N ARG A 87 12.97 14.57 5.76
CA ARG A 87 14.42 14.67 5.49
C ARG A 87 15.21 13.46 5.92
N GLN A 88 14.78 12.78 6.97
CA GLN A 88 15.48 11.64 7.57
C GLN A 88 14.52 10.51 7.92
N VAL A 89 15.03 9.29 7.86
CA VAL A 89 14.39 8.07 8.34
C VAL A 89 15.43 7.20 9.04
N VAL A 90 14.99 6.38 9.99
CA VAL A 90 15.86 5.46 10.70
C VAL A 90 16.12 4.21 9.85
N HIS A 91 17.35 3.69 9.93
CA HIS A 91 17.74 2.45 9.25
C HIS A 91 16.81 1.28 9.62
N PRO A 92 16.36 0.45 8.66
CA PRO A 92 15.33 -0.56 8.90
C PRO A 92 15.69 -1.55 10.01
N GLU A 93 16.95 -1.91 10.18
CA GLU A 93 17.37 -2.85 11.23
C GLU A 93 17.26 -2.28 12.65
N GLN A 94 17.10 -0.96 12.79
CA GLN A 94 16.92 -0.28 14.07
C GLN A 94 15.47 0.13 14.31
N CYS A 95 14.56 -0.19 13.39
CA CYS A 95 13.14 0.10 13.50
C CYS A 95 12.36 -1.08 14.10
N MET A 96 11.37 -0.77 14.92
CA MET A 96 10.44 -1.77 15.48
C MET A 96 9.55 -2.36 14.37
N HIS A 97 9.25 -3.66 14.44
CA HIS A 97 8.26 -4.27 13.55
C HIS A 97 6.86 -3.72 13.77
N ALA A 98 6.12 -3.46 12.70
CA ALA A 98 4.78 -2.88 12.79
C ALA A 98 3.79 -3.73 13.61
N HIS A 99 3.90 -5.06 13.59
CA HIS A 99 3.03 -5.94 14.37
C HIS A 99 3.22 -5.77 15.88
N MET A 100 4.42 -5.40 16.36
CA MET A 100 4.66 -5.13 17.78
C MET A 100 3.80 -3.97 18.30
N ARG A 101 3.52 -2.99 17.45
CA ARG A 101 2.59 -1.90 17.76
C ARG A 101 1.18 -2.41 18.04
N TYR A 102 0.64 -3.26 17.17
CA TYR A 102 -0.70 -3.82 17.34
C TYR A 102 -0.78 -4.66 18.61
N HIS A 103 0.28 -5.38 18.93
CA HIS A 103 0.41 -6.11 20.19
C HIS A 103 0.33 -5.19 21.40
N ASN A 104 1.02 -4.04 21.37
CA ASN A 104 0.98 -3.06 22.47
C ASN A 104 -0.42 -2.43 22.63
N ILE A 105 -1.09 -2.10 21.52
CA ILE A 105 -2.46 -1.58 21.53
C ILE A 105 -3.42 -2.61 22.16
N LEU A 106 -3.36 -3.88 21.73
CA LEU A 106 -4.18 -4.94 22.26
C LEU A 106 -3.96 -5.16 23.77
N HIS A 107 -2.72 -5.06 24.21
CA HIS A 107 -2.37 -5.26 25.62
C HIS A 107 -2.91 -4.15 26.53
N SER A 108 -3.10 -2.94 25.99
CA SER A 108 -3.71 -1.80 26.70
C SER A 108 -5.25 -1.72 26.53
N MET A 109 -5.81 -2.46 25.56
CA MET A 109 -7.25 -2.43 25.22
C MET A 109 -8.03 -3.44 26.06
N ARG A 110 -9.23 -3.06 26.46
CA ARG A 110 -10.14 -3.99 27.13
C ARG A 110 -10.73 -4.98 26.13
N GLU A 111 -10.90 -6.25 26.52
CA GLU A 111 -11.42 -7.32 25.64
C GLU A 111 -12.87 -7.06 25.18
N ASP A 112 -13.66 -6.30 25.93
CA ASP A 112 -15.03 -5.90 25.56
C ASP A 112 -15.09 -4.72 24.58
N HIS A 113 -13.93 -4.18 24.16
CA HIS A 113 -13.87 -3.08 23.21
C HIS A 113 -14.32 -3.55 21.80
N PRO A 114 -15.20 -2.81 21.09
CA PRO A 114 -15.74 -3.23 19.79
C PRO A 114 -14.69 -3.57 18.72
N MET A 115 -13.51 -3.02 18.83
CA MET A 115 -12.39 -3.24 17.88
C MET A 115 -11.41 -4.33 18.33
N TYR A 116 -11.59 -4.93 19.50
CA TYR A 116 -10.61 -5.87 20.07
C TYR A 116 -10.43 -7.11 19.20
N GLU A 117 -11.53 -7.76 18.83
CA GLU A 117 -11.49 -8.97 18.00
C GLU A 117 -10.86 -8.69 16.62
N LEU A 118 -11.24 -7.58 16.02
CA LEU A 118 -10.69 -7.13 14.73
C LEU A 118 -9.18 -6.90 14.81
N LEU A 119 -8.73 -6.15 15.80
CA LEU A 119 -7.32 -5.83 15.98
C LEU A 119 -6.51 -7.08 16.37
N SER A 120 -7.11 -8.01 17.12
CA SER A 120 -6.52 -9.31 17.46
C SER A 120 -6.28 -10.15 16.19
N GLN A 121 -7.29 -10.26 15.31
CA GLN A 121 -7.15 -10.94 14.04
C GLN A 121 -6.08 -10.28 13.15
N TRP A 122 -6.09 -8.96 13.07
CA TRP A 122 -5.08 -8.19 12.33
C TRP A 122 -3.66 -8.43 12.85
N THR A 123 -3.50 -8.45 14.17
CA THR A 123 -2.20 -8.74 14.79
C THR A 123 -1.73 -10.14 14.46
N HIS A 124 -2.65 -11.11 14.53
CA HIS A 124 -2.36 -12.50 14.16
C HIS A 124 -1.92 -12.60 12.69
N ASP A 125 -2.68 -12.01 11.77
CA ASP A 125 -2.42 -12.08 10.35
C ASP A 125 -1.09 -11.42 9.99
N HIS A 126 -0.81 -10.24 10.53
CA HIS A 126 0.46 -9.53 10.33
C HIS A 126 1.66 -10.27 10.94
N THR A 127 1.44 -11.09 11.96
CA THR A 127 2.51 -11.85 12.60
C THR A 127 2.76 -13.18 11.90
N HIS A 128 1.71 -13.87 11.42
CA HIS A 128 1.81 -15.27 11.02
C HIS A 128 1.39 -15.58 9.60
N VAL A 129 0.50 -14.80 9.00
CA VAL A 129 -0.14 -15.11 7.71
C VAL A 129 0.45 -14.31 6.56
N PHE A 130 0.62 -13.00 6.72
CA PHE A 130 1.11 -12.17 5.63
C PHE A 130 2.55 -12.48 5.25
N PRO A 131 2.82 -12.69 3.96
CA PRO A 131 4.17 -12.96 3.46
C PRO A 131 5.07 -11.73 3.48
N MET A 132 4.55 -10.59 3.93
CA MET A 132 5.21 -9.29 3.95
C MET A 132 5.43 -8.82 5.38
N GLN A 133 6.44 -7.99 5.57
CA GLN A 133 6.74 -7.31 6.83
C GLN A 133 6.96 -5.83 6.61
N SER A 134 6.67 -5.06 7.64
CA SER A 134 6.86 -3.61 7.62
C SER A 134 7.41 -3.09 8.95
N ARG A 135 8.10 -1.96 8.88
CA ARG A 135 8.65 -1.25 10.04
C ARG A 135 8.41 0.25 9.87
N PRO A 136 7.78 0.94 10.83
CA PRO A 136 7.73 2.41 10.80
C PRO A 136 9.13 2.99 10.75
N ALA A 137 9.39 3.84 9.76
CA ALA A 137 10.72 4.40 9.53
C ALA A 137 10.98 5.70 10.34
N ILE A 138 9.95 6.18 11.04
CA ILE A 138 9.99 7.37 11.89
C ILE A 138 9.69 6.94 13.33
N PRO A 139 10.63 7.01 14.27
CA PRO A 139 10.45 6.52 15.66
C PRO A 139 9.31 7.19 16.42
N THR A 140 9.07 8.49 16.14
CA THR A 140 8.05 9.31 16.80
C THR A 140 6.67 9.22 16.15
N MET A 141 6.50 8.34 15.16
CA MET A 141 5.25 8.17 14.44
C MET A 141 4.12 7.60 15.31
N PHE A 142 4.49 6.96 16.42
CA PHE A 142 3.55 6.40 17.38
C PHE A 142 3.88 6.87 18.79
N ASP A 143 2.84 7.16 19.58
CA ASP A 143 2.99 7.39 21.01
C ASP A 143 3.27 6.08 21.78
N ARG A 144 3.42 6.19 23.11
CA ARG A 144 3.70 5.05 23.99
C ARG A 144 2.57 4.02 24.02
N ASP A 145 1.35 4.47 23.77
CA ASP A 145 0.14 3.64 23.76
C ASP A 145 -0.12 3.05 22.36
N GLY A 146 0.75 3.34 21.39
CA GLY A 146 0.67 2.85 20.01
C GLY A 146 -0.27 3.64 19.11
N HIS A 147 -0.83 4.76 19.57
CA HIS A 147 -1.61 5.64 18.71
C HIS A 147 -0.68 6.40 17.76
N MET A 148 -1.14 6.57 16.56
CA MET A 148 -0.39 7.29 15.54
C MET A 148 -0.53 8.80 15.76
N ALA A 149 0.58 9.51 15.77
CA ALA A 149 0.56 10.96 15.80
C ALA A 149 -0.02 11.51 14.48
N PRO A 150 -0.68 12.67 14.48
CA PRO A 150 -1.25 13.28 13.28
C PRO A 150 -0.13 13.83 12.38
N PHE A 151 0.31 13.01 11.43
CA PHE A 151 1.32 13.38 10.43
C PHE A 151 0.71 13.43 9.03
N SER A 152 0.96 14.49 8.28
CA SER A 152 0.64 14.54 6.86
C SER A 152 1.60 13.67 6.02
N LYS A 153 2.77 13.32 6.57
CA LYS A 153 3.79 12.51 5.92
C LYS A 153 4.23 11.39 6.84
N THR A 154 4.24 10.18 6.32
CA THR A 154 4.70 8.98 7.03
C THR A 154 5.69 8.20 6.18
N ALA A 155 6.44 7.30 6.79
CA ALA A 155 7.34 6.42 6.08
C ALA A 155 7.41 5.05 6.73
N TYR A 156 7.45 4.02 5.89
CA TYR A 156 7.58 2.63 6.31
C TYR A 156 8.67 1.93 5.49
N TRP A 157 9.42 1.09 6.15
CA TRP A 157 10.22 0.08 5.49
C TRP A 157 9.34 -1.13 5.18
N LEU A 158 9.42 -1.61 3.94
CA LEU A 158 8.67 -2.75 3.42
C LEU A 158 9.65 -3.82 2.98
N SER A 159 9.37 -5.08 3.29
CA SER A 159 10.12 -6.23 2.79
C SER A 159 9.24 -7.48 2.79
N SER A 160 9.54 -8.47 1.96
CA SER A 160 8.93 -9.79 2.07
C SER A 160 9.55 -10.58 3.22
N ARG A 161 8.78 -11.52 3.75
CA ARG A 161 9.30 -12.53 4.67
C ARG A 161 9.93 -13.66 3.87
N GLY A 162 11.16 -14.00 4.23
CA GLY A 162 11.88 -15.08 3.58
C GLY A 162 12.44 -14.70 2.20
N TYR A 163 12.93 -15.70 1.49
CA TYR A 163 13.57 -15.53 0.19
C TYR A 163 12.54 -15.51 -0.93
N CYS A 164 12.47 -14.43 -1.66
CA CYS A 164 11.51 -14.26 -2.76
C CYS A 164 12.12 -13.58 -4.00
N ARG A 165 13.36 -13.92 -4.33
CA ARG A 165 13.96 -13.41 -5.57
C ARG A 165 13.26 -14.02 -6.79
N GLY A 166 13.07 -13.22 -7.83
CA GLY A 166 12.37 -13.65 -9.04
C GLY A 166 12.31 -12.55 -10.08
N PRO A 167 11.55 -12.76 -11.16
CA PRO A 167 11.41 -11.76 -12.23
C PRO A 167 10.78 -10.46 -11.70
N GLN A 168 11.08 -9.34 -12.36
CA GLN A 168 10.57 -8.03 -11.93
C GLN A 168 9.05 -7.95 -11.91
N SER A 169 8.37 -8.66 -12.79
CA SER A 169 6.91 -8.74 -12.80
C SER A 169 6.34 -9.28 -11.49
N LEU A 170 6.96 -10.32 -10.92
CA LEU A 170 6.58 -10.84 -9.59
C LEU A 170 6.87 -9.80 -8.50
N GLN A 171 8.03 -9.16 -8.53
CA GLN A 171 8.39 -8.12 -7.55
C GLN A 171 7.40 -6.95 -7.59
N GLN A 172 7.01 -6.52 -8.79
CA GLN A 172 6.02 -5.45 -8.98
C GLN A 172 4.62 -5.84 -8.47
N ALA A 173 4.19 -7.09 -8.69
CA ALA A 173 2.93 -7.60 -8.16
C ALA A 173 2.93 -7.63 -6.62
N MET A 174 4.00 -8.14 -6.01
CA MET A 174 4.17 -8.17 -4.56
C MET A 174 4.17 -6.77 -3.96
N LEU A 175 4.86 -5.81 -4.59
CA LEU A 175 4.87 -4.42 -4.14
C LEU A 175 3.47 -3.80 -4.25
N GLY A 176 2.76 -4.01 -5.36
CA GLY A 176 1.39 -3.52 -5.55
C GLY A 176 0.43 -3.99 -4.45
N PHE A 177 0.50 -5.27 -4.09
CA PHE A 177 -0.25 -5.83 -2.96
C PHE A 177 0.13 -5.19 -1.62
N HIS A 178 1.44 -5.03 -1.36
CA HIS A 178 1.89 -4.56 -0.06
C HIS A 178 1.57 -3.08 0.18
N VAL A 179 1.73 -2.22 -0.83
CA VAL A 179 1.53 -0.78 -0.65
C VAL A 179 0.07 -0.39 -0.42
N ASP A 180 -0.90 -1.11 -0.98
CA ASP A 180 -2.32 -0.79 -0.82
C ASP A 180 -2.76 -0.83 0.66
N GLN A 181 -2.20 -1.72 1.44
CA GLN A 181 -2.50 -1.85 2.88
C GLN A 181 -2.15 -0.60 3.70
N PHE A 182 -1.14 0.19 3.29
CA PHE A 182 -0.66 1.33 4.06
C PHE A 182 -1.46 2.62 3.84
N PHE A 183 -2.13 2.75 2.73
CA PHE A 183 -2.91 3.95 2.43
C PHE A 183 -4.05 4.15 3.42
N LEU A 184 -4.78 3.08 3.73
CA LEU A 184 -5.91 3.12 4.66
C LEU A 184 -5.46 3.40 6.11
N VAL A 185 -4.32 2.82 6.52
CA VAL A 185 -3.76 3.08 7.85
C VAL A 185 -3.33 4.53 8.00
N ASN A 186 -2.74 5.11 6.95
CA ASN A 186 -2.22 6.48 6.98
C ASN A 186 -3.31 7.54 7.13
N MET A 187 -4.51 7.27 6.63
CA MET A 187 -5.66 8.19 6.68
C MET A 187 -6.15 8.51 8.08
N ASN A 188 -6.07 7.55 9.01
CA ASN A 188 -6.58 7.73 10.38
C ASN A 188 -5.71 8.67 11.23
N THR A 189 -4.57 9.11 10.69
CA THR A 189 -3.62 9.94 11.43
C THR A 189 -3.97 11.42 11.45
N ASP A 190 -4.63 11.90 10.40
CA ASP A 190 -4.91 13.34 10.25
C ASP A 190 -6.20 13.79 10.93
N ILE A 191 -7.00 12.85 11.49
CA ILE A 191 -8.33 13.18 12.02
C ILE A 191 -8.57 12.56 13.41
N PRO A 192 -7.81 12.96 14.43
CA PRO A 192 -7.89 12.34 15.77
C PRO A 192 -9.25 12.50 16.46
N SER A 193 -10.12 13.40 15.99
CA SER A 193 -11.45 13.67 16.57
C SER A 193 -12.60 12.93 15.88
N TYR A 194 -12.32 12.07 14.90
CA TYR A 194 -13.34 11.35 14.15
C TYR A 194 -13.08 9.86 14.18
N THR A 195 -14.16 9.09 14.25
CA THR A 195 -14.12 7.64 14.09
C THR A 195 -14.45 7.30 12.65
N THR A 196 -13.54 6.64 11.96
CA THR A 196 -13.81 6.12 10.61
C THR A 196 -14.69 4.90 10.70
N THR A 197 -15.84 4.94 10.04
CA THR A 197 -16.84 3.85 10.04
C THR A 197 -16.79 3.02 8.77
N MET A 198 -16.26 3.57 7.68
CA MET A 198 -16.05 2.88 6.41
C MET A 198 -14.87 3.52 5.67
N MET A 199 -14.03 2.68 5.08
CA MET A 199 -13.00 3.09 4.12
C MET A 199 -13.02 2.12 2.94
N ALA A 200 -12.82 2.64 1.74
CA ALA A 200 -12.69 1.81 0.54
C ALA A 200 -11.77 2.48 -0.48
N SER A 201 -10.84 1.74 -1.05
CA SER A 201 -10.07 2.19 -2.20
C SER A 201 -11.00 2.35 -3.41
N LEU A 202 -10.87 3.47 -4.12
CA LEU A 202 -11.61 3.74 -5.36
C LEU A 202 -10.69 3.62 -6.57
N ASP A 203 -9.58 4.32 -6.52
CA ASP A 203 -8.58 4.34 -7.59
C ASP A 203 -7.19 4.07 -7.02
N HIS A 204 -6.41 3.27 -7.73
CA HIS A 204 -5.03 2.96 -7.40
C HIS A 204 -4.16 2.98 -8.65
N THR A 205 -3.13 3.81 -8.66
CA THR A 205 -2.26 3.99 -9.83
C THR A 205 -0.80 3.86 -9.44
N MET A 206 -0.03 3.05 -10.18
CA MET A 206 1.39 2.85 -9.95
C MET A 206 2.20 3.02 -11.23
N TRP A 207 3.39 3.62 -11.09
CA TRP A 207 4.43 3.72 -12.12
C TRP A 207 5.71 3.13 -11.57
N PHE A 208 6.30 2.18 -12.30
CA PHE A 208 7.57 1.54 -11.96
C PHE A 208 8.70 2.13 -12.81
N TYR A 209 9.84 2.41 -12.19
CA TYR A 209 10.98 3.07 -12.81
C TYR A 209 12.24 2.23 -12.82
N ASN A 210 12.58 1.60 -11.70
CA ASN A 210 13.80 0.83 -11.54
C ASN A 210 13.53 -0.54 -10.94
N ASP A 211 14.45 -1.47 -11.17
CA ASP A 211 14.40 -2.81 -10.61
C ASP A 211 14.64 -2.81 -9.11
N PHE A 212 13.99 -3.76 -8.46
CA PHE A 212 14.10 -4.01 -7.03
C PHE A 212 13.82 -5.47 -6.71
N GLN A 213 14.11 -5.88 -5.50
CA GLN A 213 13.72 -7.17 -4.96
C GLN A 213 12.95 -6.96 -3.65
N MET A 214 11.81 -7.62 -3.49
CA MET A 214 10.97 -7.46 -2.29
C MET A 214 11.60 -8.04 -1.02
N CYS A 215 12.61 -8.89 -1.15
CA CYS A 215 13.39 -9.38 0.00
C CYS A 215 14.41 -8.35 0.52
N ASP A 216 14.69 -7.30 -0.24
CA ASP A 216 15.47 -6.16 0.21
C ASP A 216 14.53 -5.12 0.87
N TRP A 217 15.06 -4.28 1.76
CA TRP A 217 14.25 -3.23 2.36
C TRP A 217 13.96 -2.11 1.35
N LEU A 218 12.67 -1.80 1.18
CA LEU A 218 12.18 -0.68 0.38
C LEU A 218 11.58 0.37 1.31
N LEU A 219 11.96 1.63 1.12
CA LEU A 219 11.41 2.77 1.86
C LEU A 219 10.16 3.29 1.14
N PHE A 220 9.01 3.18 1.77
CA PHE A 220 7.75 3.74 1.30
C PHE A 220 7.44 5.05 2.03
N VAL A 221 7.54 6.17 1.33
CA VAL A 221 7.23 7.52 1.83
C VAL A 221 5.84 7.90 1.36
N LEU A 222 4.94 8.14 2.30
CA LEU A 222 3.55 8.52 2.08
C LEU A 222 3.35 10.01 2.36
N ASP A 223 2.53 10.66 1.55
CA ASP A 223 2.19 12.07 1.66
C ASP A 223 0.69 12.27 1.41
N ASN A 224 -0.03 12.68 2.47
CA ASN A 224 -1.46 12.98 2.40
C ASN A 224 -1.66 14.31 1.68
N GLN A 225 -2.31 14.27 0.52
CA GLN A 225 -2.49 15.45 -0.35
C GLN A 225 -3.78 16.20 -0.05
N ALA A 226 -4.84 15.46 0.22
CA ALA A 226 -6.16 16.06 0.45
C ALA A 226 -7.09 15.11 1.18
N LEU A 227 -7.94 15.67 2.03
CA LEU A 227 -9.08 15.02 2.63
C LEU A 227 -10.26 15.97 2.61
N ASN A 228 -11.28 15.68 1.80
CA ASN A 228 -12.48 16.52 1.69
C ASN A 228 -13.68 15.73 1.17
N ASN A 229 -14.88 16.05 1.64
CA ASN A 229 -16.14 15.42 1.22
C ASN A 229 -16.13 13.88 1.28
N GLY A 230 -15.58 13.30 2.35
CA GLY A 230 -15.49 11.85 2.51
C GLY A 230 -14.58 11.17 1.49
N ARG A 231 -13.59 11.88 0.96
CA ARG A 231 -12.62 11.36 0.00
C ARG A 231 -11.22 11.83 0.35
N ALA A 232 -10.25 10.96 0.15
CA ALA A 232 -8.86 11.28 0.39
C ALA A 232 -7.98 10.92 -0.80
N LEU A 233 -6.94 11.71 -1.01
CA LEU A 233 -5.88 11.48 -1.98
C LEU A 233 -4.56 11.37 -1.26
N ILE A 234 -3.85 10.26 -1.47
CA ILE A 234 -2.52 10.02 -0.93
C ILE A 234 -1.58 9.69 -2.08
N THR A 235 -0.38 10.25 -2.03
CA THR A 235 0.72 9.89 -2.91
C THR A 235 1.79 9.14 -2.15
N GLY A 236 2.48 8.23 -2.82
CA GLY A 236 3.56 7.46 -2.25
C GLY A 236 4.75 7.36 -3.20
N ARG A 237 5.95 7.36 -2.64
CA ARG A 237 7.21 7.13 -3.36
C ARG A 237 7.94 5.98 -2.70
N ILE A 238 8.41 5.04 -3.51
CA ILE A 238 9.11 3.86 -3.03
C ILE A 238 10.56 3.92 -3.50
N TYR A 239 11.49 3.75 -2.56
CA TYR A 239 12.92 3.82 -2.81
C TYR A 239 13.61 2.54 -2.33
N ARG A 240 14.68 2.16 -2.99
CA ARG A 240 15.63 1.20 -2.43
C ARG A 240 16.44 1.85 -1.32
N LEU A 241 17.15 1.03 -0.53
CA LEU A 241 18.00 1.49 0.57
C LEU A 241 19.13 2.44 0.10
N ASP A 242 19.59 2.30 -1.15
CA ASP A 242 20.57 3.19 -1.78
C ASP A 242 19.97 4.52 -2.28
N GLY A 243 18.69 4.77 -2.04
CA GLY A 243 18.00 6.00 -2.39
C GLY A 243 17.44 6.06 -3.81
N VAL A 244 17.59 5.00 -4.62
CA VAL A 244 17.04 4.95 -5.99
C VAL A 244 15.53 4.77 -5.94
N LEU A 245 14.79 5.64 -6.65
CA LEU A 245 13.33 5.55 -6.79
C LEU A 245 12.96 4.32 -7.63
N VAL A 246 12.13 3.43 -7.10
CA VAL A 246 11.64 2.24 -7.81
C VAL A 246 10.21 2.37 -8.29
N ALA A 247 9.35 3.05 -7.53
CA ALA A 247 7.96 3.28 -7.93
C ALA A 247 7.38 4.56 -7.33
N VAL A 248 6.36 5.07 -8.01
CA VAL A 248 5.45 6.10 -7.49
C VAL A 248 4.04 5.53 -7.51
N VAL A 249 3.28 5.79 -6.46
CA VAL A 249 1.91 5.34 -6.32
C VAL A 249 1.00 6.49 -5.91
N VAL A 250 -0.22 6.48 -6.43
CA VAL A 250 -1.28 7.42 -6.05
C VAL A 250 -2.53 6.61 -5.77
N SER A 251 -3.16 6.85 -4.64
CA SER A 251 -4.38 6.16 -4.28
C SER A 251 -5.45 7.14 -3.82
N PHE A 252 -6.69 6.88 -4.24
CA PHE A 252 -7.87 7.68 -3.95
C PHE A 252 -8.91 6.82 -3.25
N PHE A 253 -9.42 7.32 -2.12
CA PHE A 253 -10.27 6.56 -1.21
C PHE A 253 -11.57 7.27 -0.93
N ALA A 254 -12.64 6.49 -0.73
CA ALA A 254 -13.83 6.94 -0.02
C ALA A 254 -13.70 6.59 1.46
N LEU A 255 -14.21 7.48 2.31
CA LEU A 255 -14.30 7.26 3.74
C LEU A 255 -15.57 7.90 4.32
N THR A 256 -16.13 7.23 5.32
CA THR A 256 -17.24 7.77 6.11
C THR A 256 -16.74 7.99 7.54
N LEU A 257 -16.92 9.21 8.04
CA LEU A 257 -16.48 9.62 9.37
C LEU A 257 -17.69 9.84 10.27
N LEU A 258 -17.60 9.31 11.49
CA LEU A 258 -18.53 9.65 12.57
C LEU A 258 -17.92 10.82 13.34
N GLY A 259 -18.49 12.01 13.17
CA GLY A 259 -18.09 13.18 13.95
C GLY A 259 -18.51 13.07 15.40
N ALA A 260 -17.86 13.81 16.29
CA ALA A 260 -18.18 13.91 17.72
C ALA A 260 -19.62 14.41 18.02
N ARG A 261 -20.41 14.74 17.03
CA ARG A 261 -21.84 15.11 17.12
C ARG A 261 -22.70 14.10 16.37
N GLY A 262 -22.79 12.88 16.91
CA GLY A 262 -23.83 11.87 16.75
C GLY A 262 -24.89 12.05 15.64
N ARG A 263 -24.55 12.07 14.36
CA ARG A 263 -25.50 11.79 13.30
C ARG A 263 -25.44 10.30 12.98
N ALA A 264 -26.60 9.65 13.03
CA ALA A 264 -26.76 8.23 12.81
C ALA A 264 -26.09 7.79 11.50
N PRO A 265 -25.31 6.72 11.52
CA PRO A 265 -24.66 6.23 10.32
C PRO A 265 -25.69 5.60 9.39
N PHE A 266 -25.53 5.79 8.11
CA PHE A 266 -25.83 4.76 7.15
C PHE A 266 -25.19 3.48 7.70
N GLN A 267 -25.93 2.39 7.88
CA GLN A 267 -25.41 1.13 8.42
C GLN A 267 -24.36 0.56 7.45
N ALA A 268 -23.15 1.10 7.51
CA ALA A 268 -22.00 0.52 6.87
C ALA A 268 -21.37 -0.44 7.89
N GLN A 269 -21.50 -1.72 7.64
CA GLN A 269 -20.82 -2.73 8.43
C GLN A 269 -19.29 -2.53 8.27
N PRO A 270 -18.49 -2.69 9.35
CA PRO A 270 -17.02 -2.61 9.28
C PRO A 270 -16.37 -3.70 8.41
N VAL A 271 -17.16 -4.51 7.78
CA VAL A 271 -16.86 -5.75 7.07
C VAL A 271 -16.10 -5.54 5.74
N ALA A 272 -16.20 -4.34 5.12
CA ALA A 272 -15.73 -4.15 3.75
C ALA A 272 -14.21 -4.30 3.56
N PHE A 273 -13.42 -3.83 4.51
CA PHE A 273 -11.96 -3.88 4.39
C PHE A 273 -11.40 -5.28 4.70
N ILE A 274 -11.97 -5.95 5.70
CA ILE A 274 -11.54 -7.30 6.10
C ILE A 274 -11.98 -8.34 5.11
N ASP A 275 -13.20 -8.22 4.55
CA ASP A 275 -13.66 -9.13 3.52
C ASP A 275 -12.87 -8.95 2.22
N MET A 276 -12.46 -7.74 1.87
CA MET A 276 -11.55 -7.50 0.74
C MET A 276 -10.17 -8.12 1.00
N LEU A 277 -9.58 -7.98 2.19
CA LEU A 277 -8.34 -8.65 2.57
C LEU A 277 -8.49 -10.17 2.65
N ARG A 278 -9.65 -10.70 3.05
CA ARG A 278 -9.93 -12.15 3.01
C ARG A 278 -10.06 -12.69 1.59
N VAL A 279 -10.61 -11.92 0.68
CA VAL A 279 -10.65 -12.28 -0.77
C VAL A 279 -9.25 -12.21 -1.36
N GLU A 280 -8.48 -11.18 -1.04
CA GLU A 280 -7.09 -11.05 -1.46
C GLU A 280 -6.20 -12.17 -0.93
N ASN A 281 -6.47 -12.71 0.28
CA ASN A 281 -5.72 -13.84 0.84
C ASN A 281 -5.98 -15.19 0.14
N ARG A 282 -7.04 -15.34 -0.66
CA ARG A 282 -7.32 -16.58 -1.40
C ARG A 282 -6.78 -16.58 -2.84
N ILE A 283 -6.59 -15.38 -3.42
CA ILE A 283 -6.02 -15.22 -4.76
C ILE A 283 -5.04 -14.05 -4.68
N PRO A 284 -3.75 -14.30 -4.54
CA PRO A 284 -2.75 -13.24 -4.47
C PRO A 284 -2.85 -12.34 -5.72
N PRO A 285 -2.74 -11.02 -5.59
CA PRO A 285 -2.75 -10.08 -6.73
C PRO A 285 -1.66 -10.36 -7.78
N TRP A 286 -0.61 -11.10 -7.40
CA TRP A 286 0.40 -11.57 -8.36
C TRP A 286 -0.14 -12.58 -9.38
N ASP A 287 -1.18 -13.36 -9.05
CA ASP A 287 -1.82 -14.25 -10.04
C ASP A 287 -2.46 -13.45 -11.16
N LEU A 288 -3.00 -12.26 -10.85
CA LEU A 288 -3.48 -11.31 -11.86
C LEU A 288 -2.34 -10.85 -12.78
N MET A 289 -1.20 -10.44 -12.20
CA MET A 289 -0.05 -10.00 -13.00
C MET A 289 0.61 -11.16 -13.74
N ILE A 290 0.72 -12.34 -13.14
CA ILE A 290 1.25 -13.55 -13.80
C ILE A 290 0.33 -13.94 -14.97
N SER A 291 -0.98 -13.98 -14.79
CA SER A 291 -1.94 -14.27 -15.85
C SER A 291 -1.86 -13.28 -17.01
N VAL A 292 -1.55 -12.00 -16.72
CA VAL A 292 -1.34 -10.98 -17.76
C VAL A 292 -0.03 -11.22 -18.52
N LEU A 293 1.01 -11.69 -17.83
CA LEU A 293 2.32 -11.94 -18.43
C LEU A 293 2.32 -13.18 -19.36
N ASP A 294 1.51 -14.19 -19.07
CA ASP A 294 1.31 -15.35 -19.98
C ASP A 294 0.71 -14.92 -21.32
N TYR A 295 0.02 -13.77 -21.38
CA TYR A 295 -0.50 -13.15 -22.60
C TYR A 295 0.47 -12.16 -23.28
N VAL A 296 1.65 -11.91 -22.69
CA VAL A 296 2.72 -11.14 -23.35
C VAL A 296 3.49 -12.11 -24.25
N PRO A 297 3.67 -11.81 -25.55
CA PRO A 297 4.47 -12.68 -26.43
C PRO A 297 5.87 -12.84 -25.84
N SER A 298 6.43 -14.06 -25.94
CA SER A 298 7.76 -14.41 -25.46
C SER A 298 8.87 -13.68 -26.26
N TYR A 299 8.93 -12.38 -26.12
CA TYR A 299 10.14 -11.65 -26.48
C TYR A 299 11.05 -11.68 -25.26
N PRO A 300 12.26 -12.25 -25.35
CA PRO A 300 13.20 -12.36 -24.23
C PRO A 300 13.47 -11.03 -23.52
N GLU A 301 13.33 -9.93 -24.25
CA GLU A 301 13.54 -8.56 -23.79
C GLU A 301 12.40 -8.02 -22.90
N PHE A 302 11.18 -8.60 -22.95
CA PHE A 302 10.06 -8.22 -22.08
C PHE A 302 10.01 -9.05 -20.78
N LEU A 303 10.65 -10.21 -20.74
CA LEU A 303 10.74 -11.06 -19.55
C LEU A 303 11.82 -10.59 -18.56
N SER A 304 12.63 -9.61 -18.94
CA SER A 304 13.61 -8.94 -18.08
C SER A 304 13.06 -7.68 -17.39
N LEU A 305 11.77 -7.40 -17.54
CA LEU A 305 11.06 -6.33 -16.81
C LEU A 305 10.49 -6.91 -15.46
#